data_874f790f5fe9ba34cf366332d23c2ef4
#
_entry.id   874f790f5fe9ba34cf366332d23c2ef4
#
_cell.length_a   1.000
_cell.length_b   1.000
_cell.length_c   1.000
_cell.angle_alpha   90.00
_cell.angle_beta   90.00
_cell.angle_gamma   90.00
#
_symmetry.space_group_name_H-M   'P 1'
#
loop_
_entity.id
_entity.type
_entity.pdbx_description
1 polymer ?
#
loop_
_entity_poly.entity_id
_entity_poly.type
_entity_poly.pdbx_seq_one_letter_code
_entity_poly.pdbx_strand_id
1 'polypeptide(L)'
;RRFVKDLSKFKTHSRILTPETEFKDMFLTETGRGCEMGCRFCVAGYIYRPIRKRNEETLQDTVQVGLEKSDAIGFVGASVSSHKAISKLAQTVAEKGGRASLSSIMSQKVTRALAASISESEYKTVSLAPEAGSDRLRRAAGKRVVNEQVINAARELAEAGIRGYKLYFIVGLPTETDEDIDAIAKLAIAVRDAITEISRPTGKMGWVSLSVNPFIPKASTPFQWEPMLDPKTLEKKIERLRKQVLKVHNLEFRFEPPKESYFQGLLSRGDRRVGKLLLEAERQGESWKWLMKRTDREIVSGVPPVDFYVSRRIGFSELLPWESVDSLIPKSLLEREAMRAHNGEDWVQPPVPGYERVEEDVVSQEMGV
;
A
#
# COMPACT_ATOMS: atom_id res chain seq x y z
N ARG A 1 -22.90 -3.66 3.46
CA ARG A 1 -22.03 -2.52 3.83
C ARG A 1 -22.78 -1.20 3.69
N ARG A 2 -22.48 -0.23 4.58
CA ARG A 2 -22.94 1.17 4.48
C ARG A 2 -21.76 2.12 4.30
N PHE A 3 -21.97 3.24 3.62
CA PHE A 3 -20.95 4.26 3.44
C PHE A 3 -21.58 5.67 3.43
N VAL A 4 -20.81 6.66 3.84
CA VAL A 4 -21.18 8.08 3.77
C VAL A 4 -20.90 8.56 2.35
N LYS A 5 -21.90 9.09 1.65
CA LYS A 5 -21.76 9.59 0.28
C LYS A 5 -20.88 10.84 0.25
N ASP A 6 -21.22 11.85 1.04
CA ASP A 6 -20.49 13.11 1.12
C ASP A 6 -19.64 13.16 2.41
N LEU A 7 -18.32 13.03 2.26
CA LEU A 7 -17.38 13.06 3.37
C LEU A 7 -17.21 14.47 3.96
N SER A 8 -17.49 15.53 3.19
CA SER A 8 -17.28 16.91 3.63
C SER A 8 -18.23 17.33 4.74
N LYS A 9 -19.36 16.61 4.92
CA LYS A 9 -20.29 16.80 6.04
C LYS A 9 -19.72 16.39 7.40
N PHE A 10 -18.63 15.63 7.42
CA PHE A 10 -18.05 15.08 8.64
C PHE A 10 -16.56 15.39 8.68
N LYS A 11 -16.15 16.34 9.49
CA LYS A 11 -14.72 16.64 9.69
C LYS A 11 -14.03 15.45 10.37
N THR A 12 -13.04 14.86 9.70
CA THR A 12 -12.26 13.72 10.21
C THR A 12 -10.80 14.12 10.32
N HIS A 13 -10.38 14.37 11.57
CA HIS A 13 -9.03 14.75 11.92
C HIS A 13 -8.69 14.26 13.31
N SER A 14 -7.42 14.34 13.74
CA SER A 14 -6.98 14.02 15.09
C SER A 14 -7.77 14.78 16.13
N ARG A 15 -8.30 14.08 17.11
CA ARG A 15 -8.97 14.66 18.29
C ARG A 15 -8.04 14.71 19.51
N ILE A 16 -7.08 13.81 19.54
CA ILE A 16 -6.06 13.69 20.56
C ILE A 16 -4.70 13.81 19.89
N LEU A 17 -3.85 14.67 20.40
CA LEU A 17 -2.44 14.79 20.05
C LEU A 17 -1.63 14.26 21.23
N THR A 18 -0.67 13.38 20.97
CA THR A 18 0.17 12.76 21.98
C THR A 18 1.48 12.26 21.38
N PRO A 19 2.61 12.39 22.09
CA PRO A 19 3.88 11.83 21.63
C PRO A 19 3.93 10.30 21.67
N GLU A 20 2.96 9.63 22.31
CA GLU A 20 2.90 8.19 22.56
C GLU A 20 2.39 7.39 21.35
N THR A 21 2.23 8.01 20.16
CA THR A 21 1.82 7.33 18.92
C THR A 21 2.92 7.35 17.88
N GLU A 22 2.81 6.50 16.86
CA GLU A 22 3.74 6.47 15.71
C GLU A 22 3.84 7.82 15.00
N PHE A 23 2.72 8.55 14.90
CA PHE A 23 2.66 9.90 14.30
C PHE A 23 2.96 11.01 15.30
N LYS A 24 3.19 10.68 16.57
CA LYS A 24 3.45 11.63 17.66
C LYS A 24 2.39 12.74 17.70
N ASP A 25 2.81 13.98 17.87
CA ASP A 25 1.95 15.15 17.96
C ASP A 25 1.46 15.68 16.59
N MET A 26 1.55 14.88 15.53
CA MET A 26 1.09 15.26 14.21
C MET A 26 -0.44 15.33 14.14
N PHE A 27 -0.96 16.45 13.66
CA PHE A 27 -2.40 16.62 13.41
C PHE A 27 -2.76 15.94 12.08
N LEU A 28 -3.42 14.78 12.14
CA LEU A 28 -3.84 14.03 10.98
C LEU A 28 -5.17 14.52 10.43
N THR A 29 -5.29 14.67 9.13
CA THR A 29 -6.54 14.96 8.41
C THR A 29 -6.77 14.00 7.27
N GLU A 30 -7.99 13.46 7.19
CA GLU A 30 -8.39 12.53 6.13
C GLU A 30 -8.73 13.30 4.85
N THR A 31 -8.06 13.00 3.73
CA THR A 31 -8.31 13.64 2.43
C THR A 31 -9.40 12.95 1.61
N GLY A 32 -9.66 11.67 1.87
CA GLY A 32 -10.66 10.89 1.17
C GLY A 32 -10.61 9.41 1.48
N ARG A 33 -11.56 8.66 0.98
CA ARG A 33 -11.71 7.21 1.15
C ARG A 33 -11.81 6.51 -0.19
N GLY A 34 -11.16 5.34 -0.29
CA GLY A 34 -11.04 4.56 -1.51
C GLY A 34 -9.80 4.96 -2.33
N CYS A 35 -9.54 4.18 -3.37
CA CYS A 35 -8.40 4.37 -4.26
C CYS A 35 -8.81 4.07 -5.70
N GLU A 36 -8.40 4.93 -6.63
CA GLU A 36 -8.64 4.76 -8.06
C GLU A 36 -7.78 3.68 -8.70
N MET A 37 -6.75 3.21 -7.99
CA MET A 37 -5.93 2.10 -8.46
C MET A 37 -6.66 0.77 -8.24
N GLY A 38 -6.57 -0.12 -9.20
CA GLY A 38 -7.16 -1.45 -9.14
C GLY A 38 -6.16 -2.53 -8.75
N CYS A 39 -5.19 -2.21 -7.89
CA CYS A 39 -4.18 -3.18 -7.47
C CYS A 39 -4.84 -4.45 -6.93
N ARG A 40 -4.61 -5.60 -7.60
CA ARG A 40 -5.30 -6.87 -7.37
C ARG A 40 -5.04 -7.50 -6.01
N PHE A 41 -4.05 -6.98 -5.28
CA PHE A 41 -3.69 -7.39 -3.92
C PHE A 41 -4.23 -6.46 -2.82
N CYS A 42 -4.75 -5.27 -3.16
CA CYS A 42 -5.00 -4.20 -2.20
C CYS A 42 -6.49 -3.99 -1.92
N VAL A 43 -6.91 -4.13 -0.67
CA VAL A 43 -8.31 -3.94 -0.25
C VAL A 43 -8.82 -2.51 -0.46
N ALA A 44 -7.95 -1.50 -0.43
CA ALA A 44 -8.36 -0.10 -0.53
C ALA A 44 -9.02 0.25 -1.86
N GLY A 45 -8.63 -0.45 -2.95
CA GLY A 45 -9.23 -0.30 -4.28
C GLY A 45 -10.56 -1.02 -4.45
N TYR A 46 -11.01 -1.79 -3.47
CA TYR A 46 -12.22 -2.60 -3.53
C TYR A 46 -13.20 -2.25 -2.42
N ILE A 47 -12.90 -2.58 -1.16
CA ILE A 47 -13.86 -2.44 -0.07
C ILE A 47 -14.20 -0.99 0.30
N TYR A 48 -13.38 -0.01 -0.10
CA TYR A 48 -13.64 1.41 0.17
C TYR A 48 -14.28 2.16 -0.99
N ARG A 49 -14.73 1.47 -2.04
CA ARG A 49 -15.49 2.08 -3.13
C ARG A 49 -16.89 2.51 -2.67
N PRO A 50 -17.51 3.51 -3.31
CA PRO A 50 -16.94 4.42 -4.32
C PRO A 50 -15.83 5.30 -3.74
N ILE A 51 -14.96 5.83 -4.62
CA ILE A 51 -13.96 6.80 -4.21
C ILE A 51 -14.68 8.09 -3.83
N ARG A 52 -14.33 8.63 -2.67
CA ARG A 52 -14.91 9.88 -2.17
C ARG A 52 -13.78 10.74 -1.64
N LYS A 53 -13.63 11.93 -2.20
CA LYS A 53 -12.66 12.94 -1.77
C LYS A 53 -13.37 14.03 -1.02
N ARG A 54 -12.73 14.62 -0.03
CA ARG A 54 -13.23 15.83 0.63
C ARG A 54 -13.01 17.00 -0.29
N ASN A 55 -13.89 17.99 -0.22
CA ASN A 55 -13.67 19.23 -0.95
C ASN A 55 -12.49 20.02 -0.37
N GLU A 56 -11.94 20.90 -1.19
CA GLU A 56 -10.77 21.71 -0.83
C GLU A 56 -11.07 22.62 0.37
N GLU A 57 -12.22 23.26 0.39
CA GLU A 57 -12.64 24.16 1.46
C GLU A 57 -12.64 23.48 2.85
N THR A 58 -13.29 22.30 2.96
CA THR A 58 -13.28 21.51 4.20
C THR A 58 -11.87 21.15 4.65
N LEU A 59 -10.98 20.86 3.71
CA LEU A 59 -9.59 20.53 4.02
C LEU A 59 -8.79 21.77 4.44
N GLN A 60 -8.99 22.92 3.81
CA GLN A 60 -8.38 24.19 4.21
C GLN A 60 -8.79 24.59 5.62
N ASP A 61 -10.09 24.52 5.95
CA ASP A 61 -10.58 24.75 7.30
C ASP A 61 -9.94 23.82 8.32
N THR A 62 -9.82 22.53 7.94
CA THR A 62 -9.24 21.53 8.85
C THR A 62 -7.75 21.76 9.05
N VAL A 63 -7.02 22.16 8.00
CA VAL A 63 -5.60 22.54 8.09
C VAL A 63 -5.42 23.76 8.99
N GLN A 64 -6.28 24.77 8.88
CA GLN A 64 -6.23 25.95 9.74
C GLN A 64 -6.39 25.56 11.23
N VAL A 65 -7.40 24.76 11.56
CA VAL A 65 -7.61 24.24 12.92
C VAL A 65 -6.42 23.40 13.41
N GLY A 66 -5.80 22.65 12.48
CA GLY A 66 -4.62 21.83 12.79
C GLY A 66 -3.40 22.66 13.15
N LEU A 67 -3.13 23.72 12.38
CA LEU A 67 -1.99 24.63 12.61
C LEU A 67 -2.07 25.45 13.90
N GLU A 68 -3.27 25.60 14.47
CA GLU A 68 -3.44 26.18 15.80
C GLU A 68 -3.00 25.22 16.94
N LYS A 69 -2.83 23.93 16.64
CA LYS A 69 -2.60 22.85 17.62
C LYS A 69 -1.28 22.13 17.44
N SER A 70 -0.73 22.13 16.24
CA SER A 70 0.49 21.41 15.87
C SER A 70 1.17 22.08 14.68
N ASP A 71 2.48 22.09 14.67
CA ASP A 71 3.30 22.49 13.53
C ASP A 71 3.40 21.41 12.44
N ALA A 72 2.87 20.20 12.70
CA ALA A 72 2.91 19.07 11.79
C ALA A 72 1.50 18.64 11.38
N ILE A 73 1.19 18.75 10.08
CA ILE A 73 -0.08 18.33 9.48
C ILE A 73 0.14 17.11 8.63
N GLY A 74 -0.51 15.99 9.01
CA GLY A 74 -0.47 14.74 8.25
C GLY A 74 -1.72 14.53 7.38
N PHE A 75 -1.54 14.50 6.07
CA PHE A 75 -2.61 14.16 5.13
C PHE A 75 -2.69 12.65 4.98
N VAL A 76 -3.82 12.05 5.36
CA VAL A 76 -4.02 10.59 5.35
C VAL A 76 -5.13 10.17 4.39
N GLY A 77 -4.94 9.00 3.76
CA GLY A 77 -5.87 8.42 2.79
C GLY A 77 -5.17 7.37 1.92
N ALA A 78 -5.94 6.57 1.20
CA ALA A 78 -5.40 5.52 0.35
C ALA A 78 -4.70 6.06 -0.93
N SER A 79 -5.01 7.29 -1.34
CA SER A 79 -4.44 7.93 -2.55
C SER A 79 -4.30 9.44 -2.38
N VAL A 80 -3.60 9.87 -1.33
CA VAL A 80 -3.47 11.29 -0.95
C VAL A 80 -2.95 12.16 -2.08
N SER A 81 -1.88 11.73 -2.77
CA SER A 81 -1.26 12.48 -3.87
C SER A 81 -2.13 12.61 -5.12
N SER A 82 -3.27 11.91 -5.20
CA SER A 82 -4.24 12.08 -6.28
C SER A 82 -5.31 13.16 -5.99
N HIS A 83 -5.28 13.76 -4.80
CA HIS A 83 -6.18 14.85 -4.46
C HIS A 83 -5.75 16.13 -5.17
N LYS A 84 -6.67 16.77 -5.92
CA LYS A 84 -6.35 17.95 -6.76
C LYS A 84 -5.74 19.12 -5.98
N ALA A 85 -6.21 19.33 -4.75
CA ALA A 85 -5.75 20.43 -3.89
C ALA A 85 -4.51 20.11 -3.05
N ILE A 86 -3.93 18.89 -3.13
CA ILE A 86 -2.91 18.45 -2.18
C ILE A 86 -1.64 19.34 -2.19
N SER A 87 -1.17 19.74 -3.36
CA SER A 87 0.00 20.61 -3.49
C SER A 87 -0.26 21.97 -2.83
N LYS A 88 -1.43 22.56 -3.11
CA LYS A 88 -1.83 23.85 -2.51
C LYS A 88 -2.00 23.76 -1.00
N LEU A 89 -2.60 22.67 -0.51
CA LEU A 89 -2.74 22.44 0.95
C LEU A 89 -1.38 22.29 1.64
N ALA A 90 -0.46 21.52 1.03
CA ALA A 90 0.89 21.37 1.56
C ALA A 90 1.66 22.69 1.55
N GLN A 91 1.53 23.47 0.47
CA GLN A 91 2.10 24.82 0.38
C GLN A 91 1.54 25.77 1.46
N THR A 92 0.21 25.76 1.67
CA THR A 92 -0.42 26.57 2.75
C THR A 92 0.14 26.23 4.11
N VAL A 93 0.41 24.94 4.39
CA VAL A 93 1.05 24.51 5.65
C VAL A 93 2.46 25.10 5.76
N ALA A 94 3.26 25.01 4.71
CA ALA A 94 4.64 25.51 4.69
C ALA A 94 4.70 27.05 4.82
N GLU A 95 3.86 27.80 4.09
CA GLU A 95 3.76 29.27 4.18
C GLU A 95 3.41 29.76 5.59
N LYS A 96 2.72 28.94 6.38
CA LYS A 96 2.39 29.23 7.80
C LYS A 96 3.45 28.69 8.78
N GLY A 97 4.60 28.24 8.29
CA GLY A 97 5.70 27.72 9.11
C GLY A 97 5.48 26.31 9.63
N GLY A 98 4.48 25.60 9.12
CA GLY A 98 4.19 24.21 9.48
C GLY A 98 4.87 23.19 8.56
N ARG A 99 4.75 21.91 8.92
CA ARG A 99 5.32 20.77 8.18
C ARG A 99 4.19 19.88 7.67
N ALA A 100 4.08 19.72 6.33
CA ALA A 100 3.07 18.87 5.71
C ALA A 100 3.61 17.45 5.49
N SER A 101 2.90 16.42 5.93
CA SER A 101 3.21 15.01 5.68
C SER A 101 2.15 14.34 4.83
N LEU A 102 2.56 13.55 3.84
CA LEU A 102 1.67 12.77 2.99
C LEU A 102 1.88 11.29 3.24
N SER A 103 0.83 10.57 3.64
CA SER A 103 0.90 9.13 3.95
C SER A 103 1.18 8.26 2.72
N SER A 104 0.88 8.75 1.51
CA SER A 104 1.12 8.01 0.26
C SER A 104 1.38 8.96 -0.91
N ILE A 105 2.43 8.66 -1.65
CA ILE A 105 2.78 9.37 -2.88
C ILE A 105 2.83 8.36 -4.03
N MET A 106 2.00 8.61 -5.03
CA MET A 106 1.96 7.82 -6.26
C MET A 106 3.00 8.39 -7.24
N SER A 107 3.92 7.58 -7.72
CA SER A 107 5.02 8.04 -8.60
C SER A 107 4.50 8.83 -9.82
N GLN A 108 3.41 8.38 -10.44
CA GLN A 108 2.80 9.06 -11.59
C GLN A 108 2.06 10.37 -11.25
N LYS A 109 2.01 10.75 -9.98
CA LYS A 109 1.38 11.99 -9.48
C LYS A 109 2.40 12.97 -8.89
N VAL A 110 3.67 12.63 -8.90
CA VAL A 110 4.74 13.56 -8.52
C VAL A 110 4.85 14.62 -9.60
N THR A 111 4.77 15.88 -9.18
CA THR A 111 4.97 17.07 -9.99
C THR A 111 5.97 17.97 -9.28
N ARG A 112 6.62 18.91 -9.99
CA ARG A 112 7.53 19.89 -9.38
C ARG A 112 6.86 20.66 -8.23
N ALA A 113 5.60 21.07 -8.42
CA ALA A 113 4.85 21.78 -7.38
C ALA A 113 4.67 20.93 -6.12
N LEU A 114 4.31 19.64 -6.26
CA LEU A 114 4.19 18.75 -5.12
C LEU A 114 5.55 18.46 -4.48
N ALA A 115 6.58 18.24 -5.28
CA ALA A 115 7.95 18.01 -4.78
C ALA A 115 8.47 19.21 -3.99
N ALA A 116 8.29 20.44 -4.49
CA ALA A 116 8.64 21.68 -3.80
C ALA A 116 7.89 21.80 -2.46
N SER A 117 6.57 21.62 -2.45
CA SER A 117 5.76 21.70 -1.22
C SER A 117 6.17 20.68 -0.15
N ILE A 118 6.60 19.47 -0.57
CA ILE A 118 7.11 18.44 0.35
C ILE A 118 8.49 18.86 0.89
N SER A 119 9.35 19.40 0.05
CA SER A 119 10.69 19.84 0.44
C SER A 119 10.66 21.01 1.42
N GLU A 120 9.80 22.01 1.18
CA GLU A 120 9.56 23.15 2.07
C GLU A 120 9.10 22.73 3.46
N SER A 121 8.44 21.58 3.55
CA SER A 121 7.98 20.98 4.82
C SER A 121 9.08 20.23 5.58
N GLU A 122 10.35 20.41 5.24
CA GLU A 122 11.52 19.76 5.87
C GLU A 122 11.51 18.22 5.85
N TYR A 123 10.67 17.61 5.02
CA TYR A 123 10.65 16.16 4.86
C TYR A 123 11.92 15.69 4.13
N LYS A 124 12.72 14.91 4.82
CA LYS A 124 13.97 14.34 4.27
C LYS A 124 13.78 13.02 3.56
N THR A 125 12.63 12.36 3.75
CA THR A 125 12.37 11.01 3.23
C THR A 125 10.98 10.91 2.64
N VAL A 126 10.89 10.35 1.43
CA VAL A 126 9.63 10.10 0.70
C VAL A 126 9.47 8.62 0.42
N SER A 127 8.24 8.13 0.54
CA SER A 127 7.90 6.74 0.23
C SER A 127 7.24 6.62 -1.14
N LEU A 128 7.81 5.77 -2.00
CA LEU A 128 7.26 5.38 -3.28
C LEU A 128 6.97 3.88 -3.27
N ALA A 129 5.87 3.46 -3.85
CA ALA A 129 5.43 2.07 -3.83
C ALA A 129 5.30 1.50 -5.26
N PRO A 130 6.42 1.11 -5.91
CA PRO A 130 6.37 0.41 -7.19
C PRO A 130 5.78 -1.00 -7.06
N GLU A 131 5.84 -1.64 -5.90
CA GLU A 131 5.35 -2.97 -5.51
C GLU A 131 6.10 -4.12 -6.20
N ALA A 132 6.47 -4.01 -7.49
CA ALA A 132 7.25 -5.00 -8.22
C ALA A 132 8.39 -4.35 -9.01
N GLY A 133 9.41 -5.13 -9.37
CA GLY A 133 10.57 -4.65 -10.13
C GLY A 133 10.31 -4.47 -11.61
N SER A 134 9.46 -5.31 -12.20
CA SER A 134 9.17 -5.31 -13.64
C SER A 134 7.80 -4.74 -13.97
N ASP A 135 7.69 -4.10 -15.14
CA ASP A 135 6.41 -3.60 -15.66
C ASP A 135 5.42 -4.75 -15.93
N ARG A 136 5.95 -5.92 -16.35
CA ARG A 136 5.16 -7.13 -16.54
C ARG A 136 4.43 -7.54 -15.24
N LEU A 137 5.17 -7.69 -14.15
CA LEU A 137 4.58 -8.12 -12.88
C LEU A 137 3.67 -7.05 -12.29
N ARG A 138 4.00 -5.76 -12.44
CA ARG A 138 3.09 -4.67 -12.07
C ARG A 138 1.77 -4.73 -12.83
N ARG A 139 1.81 -5.03 -14.13
CA ARG A 139 0.59 -5.23 -14.93
C ARG A 139 -0.24 -6.39 -14.38
N ALA A 140 0.38 -7.54 -14.12
CA ALA A 140 -0.28 -8.68 -13.48
C ALA A 140 -0.85 -8.35 -12.10
N ALA A 141 -0.18 -7.51 -11.31
CA ALA A 141 -0.65 -7.04 -10.01
C ALA A 141 -1.69 -5.89 -10.09
N GLY A 142 -2.02 -5.40 -11.29
CA GLY A 142 -2.93 -4.27 -11.49
C GLY A 142 -2.37 -2.93 -11.02
N LYS A 143 -1.05 -2.83 -10.87
CA LYS A 143 -0.36 -1.60 -10.46
C LYS A 143 0.02 -0.78 -11.66
N ARG A 144 -0.73 0.27 -11.94
CA ARG A 144 -0.58 1.13 -13.12
C ARG A 144 0.55 2.16 -12.93
N VAL A 145 1.78 1.70 -12.91
CA VAL A 145 3.00 2.51 -12.89
C VAL A 145 4.11 1.76 -13.63
N VAL A 146 4.92 2.46 -14.42
CA VAL A 146 6.07 1.90 -15.12
C VAL A 146 7.38 2.36 -14.49
N ASN A 147 8.48 1.64 -14.76
CA ASN A 147 9.80 1.95 -14.18
C ASN A 147 10.23 3.40 -14.41
N GLU A 148 10.00 3.91 -15.62
CA GLU A 148 10.34 5.29 -15.98
C GLU A 148 9.63 6.31 -15.09
N GLN A 149 8.35 6.11 -14.78
CA GLN A 149 7.59 7.00 -13.89
C GLN A 149 8.13 6.99 -12.45
N VAL A 150 8.63 5.84 -11.98
CA VAL A 150 9.27 5.76 -10.65
C VAL A 150 10.58 6.53 -10.63
N ILE A 151 11.41 6.37 -11.66
CA ILE A 151 12.70 7.04 -11.81
C ILE A 151 12.49 8.55 -11.96
N ASN A 152 11.55 8.98 -12.80
CA ASN A 152 11.25 10.39 -13.01
C ASN A 152 10.69 11.05 -11.74
N ALA A 153 9.83 10.35 -10.98
CA ALA A 153 9.37 10.82 -9.68
C ALA A 153 10.54 11.06 -8.71
N ALA A 154 11.50 10.14 -8.69
CA ALA A 154 12.68 10.29 -7.86
C ALA A 154 13.57 11.48 -8.30
N ARG A 155 13.68 11.74 -9.62
CA ARG A 155 14.39 12.91 -10.16
C ARG A 155 13.74 14.22 -9.70
N GLU A 156 12.44 14.38 -9.92
CA GLU A 156 11.69 15.58 -9.52
C GLU A 156 11.81 15.86 -8.01
N LEU A 157 11.74 14.81 -7.19
CA LEU A 157 11.92 14.92 -5.75
C LEU A 157 13.37 15.29 -5.36
N ALA A 158 14.37 14.75 -6.07
CA ALA A 158 15.78 15.06 -5.83
C ALA A 158 16.12 16.51 -6.23
N GLU A 159 15.58 17.00 -7.36
CA GLU A 159 15.69 18.40 -7.78
C GLU A 159 15.11 19.36 -6.73
N ALA A 160 14.02 18.96 -6.06
CA ALA A 160 13.45 19.71 -4.94
C ALA A 160 14.25 19.60 -3.63
N GLY A 161 15.32 18.79 -3.58
CA GLY A 161 16.18 18.64 -2.41
C GLY A 161 15.86 17.48 -1.46
N ILE A 162 14.94 16.60 -1.82
CA ILE A 162 14.65 15.37 -1.06
C ILE A 162 15.83 14.40 -1.23
N ARG A 163 16.28 13.78 -0.12
CA ARG A 163 17.46 12.90 -0.12
C ARG A 163 17.16 11.45 0.23
N GLY A 164 16.15 11.20 1.03
CA GLY A 164 15.78 9.86 1.47
C GLY A 164 14.62 9.30 0.65
N TYR A 165 14.78 8.08 0.14
CA TYR A 165 13.74 7.40 -0.63
C TYR A 165 13.49 6.03 -0.06
N LYS A 166 12.24 5.72 0.28
CA LYS A 166 11.82 4.40 0.70
C LYS A 166 11.00 3.76 -0.40
N LEU A 167 11.52 2.71 -1.00
CA LEU A 167 10.84 1.95 -2.04
C LEU A 167 10.18 0.71 -1.46
N TYR A 168 8.86 0.57 -1.63
CA TYR A 168 8.12 -0.60 -1.17
C TYR A 168 7.97 -1.62 -2.29
N PHE A 169 8.30 -2.88 -1.96
CA PHE A 169 8.17 -4.02 -2.86
C PHE A 169 7.46 -5.19 -2.18
N ILE A 170 6.74 -5.96 -2.97
CA ILE A 170 6.09 -7.20 -2.57
C ILE A 170 6.79 -8.35 -3.28
N VAL A 171 7.16 -9.40 -2.54
CA VAL A 171 7.77 -10.63 -3.05
C VAL A 171 6.81 -11.79 -2.86
N GLY A 172 6.70 -12.67 -3.86
CA GLY A 172 5.76 -13.79 -3.87
C GLY A 172 4.41 -13.44 -4.48
N LEU A 173 4.32 -12.38 -5.28
CA LEU A 173 3.12 -12.07 -6.05
C LEU A 173 2.77 -13.21 -7.02
N PRO A 174 1.47 -13.43 -7.31
CA PRO A 174 1.07 -14.35 -8.37
C PRO A 174 1.78 -14.06 -9.69
N THR A 175 2.23 -15.08 -10.39
CA THR A 175 3.00 -15.06 -11.65
C THR A 175 4.43 -14.49 -11.56
N GLU A 176 4.94 -14.22 -10.35
CA GLU A 176 6.30 -13.72 -10.14
C GLU A 176 7.36 -14.75 -10.54
N THR A 177 8.36 -14.32 -11.31
CA THR A 177 9.54 -15.10 -11.69
C THR A 177 10.81 -14.59 -10.98
N ASP A 178 11.90 -15.29 -11.13
CA ASP A 178 13.20 -14.87 -10.58
C ASP A 178 13.73 -13.61 -11.28
N GLU A 179 13.40 -13.43 -12.56
CA GLU A 179 13.74 -12.21 -13.32
C GLU A 179 13.02 -10.98 -12.77
N ASP A 180 11.78 -11.13 -12.26
CA ASP A 180 11.05 -10.05 -11.61
C ASP A 180 11.70 -9.64 -10.27
N ILE A 181 12.24 -10.61 -9.53
CA ILE A 181 13.02 -10.33 -8.31
C ILE A 181 14.31 -9.57 -8.66
N ASP A 182 15.04 -10.01 -9.69
CA ASP A 182 16.24 -9.31 -10.13
C ASP A 182 15.93 -7.89 -10.67
N ALA A 183 14.75 -7.70 -11.24
CA ALA A 183 14.28 -6.40 -11.70
C ALA A 183 14.05 -5.42 -10.55
N ILE A 184 13.75 -5.89 -9.32
CA ILE A 184 13.67 -5.01 -8.14
C ILE A 184 15.04 -4.35 -7.88
N ALA A 185 16.12 -5.14 -7.88
CA ALA A 185 17.46 -4.58 -7.69
C ALA A 185 17.83 -3.59 -8.80
N LYS A 186 17.52 -3.93 -10.07
CA LYS A 186 17.78 -3.05 -11.22
C LYS A 186 17.05 -1.70 -11.09
N LEU A 187 15.76 -1.73 -10.70
CA LEU A 187 14.99 -0.50 -10.51
C LEU A 187 15.53 0.34 -9.34
N ALA A 188 15.88 -0.29 -8.22
CA ALA A 188 16.43 0.41 -7.07
C ALA A 188 17.79 1.08 -7.41
N ILE A 189 18.63 0.40 -8.17
CA ILE A 189 19.90 0.94 -8.67
C ILE A 189 19.64 2.14 -9.59
N ALA A 190 18.73 2.02 -10.55
CA ALA A 190 18.39 3.08 -11.47
C ALA A 190 17.85 4.34 -10.75
N VAL A 191 17.00 4.15 -9.73
CA VAL A 191 16.51 5.23 -8.87
C VAL A 191 17.68 5.88 -8.11
N ARG A 192 18.56 5.10 -7.48
CA ARG A 192 19.72 5.60 -6.76
C ARG A 192 20.67 6.37 -7.69
N ASP A 193 20.89 5.87 -8.91
CA ASP A 193 21.77 6.54 -9.89
C ASP A 193 21.19 7.89 -10.32
N ALA A 194 19.88 7.94 -10.59
CA ALA A 194 19.18 9.17 -10.94
C ALA A 194 19.26 10.22 -9.82
N ILE A 195 19.10 9.83 -8.56
CA ILE A 195 19.23 10.71 -7.40
C ILE A 195 20.68 11.16 -7.25
N THR A 196 21.65 10.26 -7.44
CA THR A 196 23.07 10.56 -7.30
C THR A 196 23.54 11.58 -8.34
N GLU A 197 23.07 11.45 -9.59
CA GLU A 197 23.36 12.40 -10.67
C GLU A 197 22.99 13.84 -10.28
N ILE A 198 21.79 14.02 -9.71
CA ILE A 198 21.27 15.32 -9.30
C ILE A 198 21.95 15.84 -8.03
N SER A 199 22.21 14.98 -7.06
CA SER A 199 22.73 15.38 -5.75
C SER A 199 24.24 15.59 -5.71
N ARG A 200 25.01 15.00 -6.65
CA ARG A 200 26.47 15.07 -6.71
C ARG A 200 27.00 16.52 -6.71
N PRO A 201 26.49 17.47 -7.52
CA PRO A 201 26.96 18.84 -7.53
C PRO A 201 26.80 19.57 -6.19
N THR A 202 25.83 19.15 -5.37
CA THR A 202 25.54 19.77 -4.07
C THR A 202 26.38 19.19 -2.92
N GLY A 203 27.12 18.10 -3.15
CA GLY A 203 27.83 17.34 -2.14
C GLY A 203 26.94 16.61 -1.11
N LYS A 204 25.63 16.66 -1.28
CA LYS A 204 24.65 16.13 -0.34
C LYS A 204 23.99 14.87 -0.93
N MET A 205 24.69 13.75 -0.85
CA MET A 205 24.26 12.48 -1.43
C MET A 205 22.93 11.99 -0.86
N GLY A 206 22.06 11.49 -1.74
CA GLY A 206 20.83 10.80 -1.37
C GLY A 206 21.03 9.31 -1.10
N TRP A 207 20.02 8.68 -0.49
CA TRP A 207 20.00 7.23 -0.25
C TRP A 207 18.63 6.63 -0.57
N VAL A 208 18.61 5.33 -0.88
CA VAL A 208 17.40 4.58 -1.15
C VAL A 208 17.34 3.38 -0.21
N SER A 209 16.24 3.27 0.55
CA SER A 209 15.95 2.14 1.41
C SER A 209 14.85 1.28 0.77
N LEU A 210 15.13 0.02 0.50
CA LEU A 210 14.14 -0.94 0.06
C LEU A 210 13.40 -1.49 1.27
N SER A 211 12.06 -1.54 1.21
CA SER A 211 11.20 -2.25 2.17
C SER A 211 10.51 -3.38 1.42
N VAL A 212 10.93 -4.60 1.68
CA VAL A 212 10.49 -5.81 0.96
C VAL A 212 9.58 -6.63 1.85
N ASN A 213 8.33 -6.81 1.45
CA ASN A 213 7.33 -7.51 2.22
C ASN A 213 6.81 -8.73 1.45
N PRO A 214 6.63 -9.89 2.07
CA PRO A 214 5.96 -11.02 1.43
C PRO A 214 4.52 -10.68 1.03
N PHE A 215 4.09 -11.23 -0.10
CA PHE A 215 2.69 -11.16 -0.51
C PHE A 215 1.79 -11.90 0.47
N ILE A 216 0.75 -11.23 0.94
CA ILE A 216 -0.29 -11.80 1.80
C ILE A 216 -1.65 -11.61 1.12
N PRO A 217 -2.34 -12.69 0.71
CA PRO A 217 -3.67 -12.60 0.13
C PRO A 217 -4.65 -11.94 1.10
N LYS A 218 -5.48 -11.03 0.59
CA LYS A 218 -6.47 -10.28 1.38
C LYS A 218 -7.88 -10.56 0.91
N ALA A 219 -8.80 -10.70 1.85
CA ALA A 219 -10.24 -10.84 1.58
C ALA A 219 -10.76 -9.70 0.69
N SER A 220 -11.75 -9.99 -0.14
CA SER A 220 -12.41 -9.04 -1.05
C SER A 220 -11.46 -8.39 -2.07
N THR A 221 -10.37 -9.06 -2.42
CA THR A 221 -9.45 -8.67 -3.51
C THR A 221 -9.42 -9.77 -4.59
N PRO A 222 -9.03 -9.47 -5.83
CA PRO A 222 -8.82 -10.49 -6.86
C PRO A 222 -7.86 -11.60 -6.43
N PHE A 223 -6.84 -11.29 -5.64
CA PHE A 223 -5.86 -12.26 -5.17
C PHE A 223 -6.26 -13.02 -3.90
N GLN A 224 -7.51 -12.94 -3.44
CA GLN A 224 -7.98 -13.66 -2.25
C GLN A 224 -7.90 -15.19 -2.37
N TRP A 225 -7.93 -15.73 -3.58
CA TRP A 225 -7.84 -17.18 -3.85
C TRP A 225 -6.40 -17.67 -4.00
N GLU A 226 -5.45 -16.75 -4.16
CA GLU A 226 -4.05 -17.08 -4.42
C GLU A 226 -3.37 -17.65 -3.17
N PRO A 227 -2.45 -18.62 -3.36
CA PRO A 227 -1.62 -19.11 -2.27
C PRO A 227 -0.57 -18.06 -1.88
N MET A 228 -0.12 -18.15 -0.64
CA MET A 228 1.12 -17.52 -0.22
C MET A 228 2.27 -18.52 -0.38
N LEU A 229 3.44 -18.07 -0.79
CA LEU A 229 4.63 -18.91 -0.84
C LEU A 229 5.05 -19.33 0.57
N ASP A 230 5.62 -20.53 0.71
CA ASP A 230 6.15 -21.00 1.97
C ASP A 230 7.35 -20.15 2.45
N PRO A 231 7.62 -20.11 3.77
CA PRO A 231 8.67 -19.26 4.33
C PRO A 231 10.06 -19.51 3.76
N LYS A 232 10.42 -20.78 3.45
CA LYS A 232 11.76 -21.13 2.92
C LYS A 232 11.94 -20.60 1.50
N THR A 233 10.90 -20.68 0.67
CA THR A 233 10.90 -20.12 -0.70
C THR A 233 11.00 -18.59 -0.65
N LEU A 234 10.25 -17.95 0.23
CA LEU A 234 10.34 -16.50 0.45
C LEU A 234 11.73 -16.08 0.93
N GLU A 235 12.30 -16.79 1.88
CA GLU A 235 13.68 -16.55 2.38
C GLU A 235 14.71 -16.60 1.23
N LYS A 236 14.61 -17.59 0.34
CA LYS A 236 15.51 -17.71 -0.83
C LYS A 236 15.39 -16.52 -1.78
N LYS A 237 14.16 -16.09 -2.10
CA LYS A 237 13.91 -14.95 -2.98
C LYS A 237 14.41 -13.64 -2.36
N ILE A 238 14.13 -13.41 -1.08
CA ILE A 238 14.58 -12.24 -0.33
C ILE A 238 16.11 -12.20 -0.25
N GLU A 239 16.76 -13.31 0.02
CA GLU A 239 18.23 -13.38 0.11
C GLU A 239 18.89 -13.20 -1.27
N ARG A 240 18.28 -13.69 -2.36
CA ARG A 240 18.71 -13.42 -3.73
C ARG A 240 18.73 -11.91 -4.01
N LEU A 241 17.66 -11.20 -3.66
CA LEU A 241 17.54 -9.77 -3.82
C LEU A 241 18.53 -9.02 -2.91
N ARG A 242 18.60 -9.39 -1.64
CA ARG A 242 19.48 -8.78 -0.64
C ARG A 242 20.94 -8.78 -1.08
N LYS A 243 21.43 -9.92 -1.61
CA LYS A 243 22.81 -10.05 -2.11
C LYS A 243 23.14 -9.10 -3.26
N GLN A 244 22.16 -8.73 -4.07
CA GLN A 244 22.35 -7.78 -5.17
C GLN A 244 22.35 -6.33 -4.64
N VAL A 245 21.40 -6.00 -3.78
CA VAL A 245 21.22 -4.64 -3.25
C VAL A 245 22.37 -4.20 -2.36
N LEU A 246 22.82 -5.06 -1.43
CA LEU A 246 23.86 -4.71 -0.45
C LEU A 246 25.27 -4.56 -1.07
N LYS A 247 25.47 -4.90 -2.33
CA LYS A 247 26.72 -4.62 -3.06
C LYS A 247 26.84 -3.18 -3.53
N VAL A 248 25.76 -2.40 -3.42
CA VAL A 248 25.63 -1.09 -4.03
C VAL A 248 25.56 -0.02 -2.94
N HIS A 249 26.47 0.95 -2.98
CA HIS A 249 26.50 2.07 -2.02
C HIS A 249 25.21 2.90 -2.08
N ASN A 250 24.82 3.45 -0.94
CA ASN A 250 23.60 4.26 -0.74
C ASN A 250 22.29 3.48 -1.00
N LEU A 251 22.33 2.14 -1.00
CA LEU A 251 21.16 1.29 -0.91
C LEU A 251 21.11 0.62 0.46
N GLU A 252 19.94 0.66 1.09
CA GLU A 252 19.61 -0.08 2.31
C GLU A 252 18.57 -1.16 2.00
N PHE A 253 18.59 -2.23 2.76
CA PHE A 253 17.65 -3.35 2.58
C PHE A 253 16.97 -3.71 3.89
N ARG A 254 15.65 -3.63 3.91
CA ARG A 254 14.79 -4.05 5.02
C ARG A 254 13.72 -5.00 4.50
N PHE A 255 13.31 -5.95 5.31
CA PHE A 255 12.28 -6.91 4.93
C PHE A 255 11.48 -7.37 6.14
N GLU A 256 10.22 -7.78 5.91
CA GLU A 256 9.43 -8.48 6.91
C GLU A 256 9.85 -9.95 6.99
N PRO A 257 10.02 -10.52 8.20
CA PRO A 257 10.35 -11.92 8.35
C PRO A 257 9.29 -12.83 7.71
N PRO A 258 9.67 -13.75 6.80
CA PRO A 258 8.72 -14.61 6.10
C PRO A 258 7.78 -15.43 7.01
N LYS A 259 8.26 -15.89 8.16
CA LYS A 259 7.42 -16.61 9.14
C LYS A 259 6.36 -15.74 9.78
N GLU A 260 6.66 -14.46 10.02
CA GLU A 260 5.71 -13.50 10.57
C GLU A 260 4.63 -13.18 9.52
N SER A 261 5.06 -12.93 8.28
CA SER A 261 4.13 -12.72 7.16
C SER A 261 3.27 -13.98 6.90
N TYR A 262 3.82 -15.18 7.07
CA TYR A 262 3.07 -16.42 6.93
C TYR A 262 2.01 -16.60 8.03
N PHE A 263 2.33 -16.17 9.25
CA PHE A 263 1.34 -16.10 10.33
C PHE A 263 0.24 -15.06 10.04
N GLN A 264 0.60 -13.90 9.49
CA GLN A 264 -0.40 -12.93 9.01
C GLN A 264 -1.26 -13.55 7.89
N GLY A 265 -0.69 -14.39 7.01
CA GLY A 265 -1.41 -15.17 6.01
C GLY A 265 -2.45 -16.11 6.62
N LEU A 266 -2.10 -16.80 7.71
CA LEU A 266 -3.04 -17.63 8.47
C LEU A 266 -4.23 -16.82 8.99
N LEU A 267 -3.97 -15.65 9.57
CA LEU A 267 -5.03 -14.77 10.09
C LEU A 267 -5.88 -14.16 8.97
N SER A 268 -5.26 -13.87 7.82
CA SER A 268 -5.93 -13.24 6.67
C SER A 268 -6.84 -14.21 5.90
N ARG A 269 -6.50 -15.49 5.86
CA ARG A 269 -7.18 -16.52 5.06
C ARG A 269 -7.92 -17.57 5.87
N GLY A 270 -7.67 -17.58 7.19
CA GLY A 270 -8.26 -18.55 8.10
C GLY A 270 -9.74 -18.35 8.35
N ASP A 271 -10.41 -19.42 8.74
CA ASP A 271 -11.76 -19.41 9.25
C ASP A 271 -11.78 -19.41 10.78
N ARG A 272 -13.00 -19.48 11.39
CA ARG A 272 -13.16 -19.49 12.85
C ARG A 272 -12.39 -20.61 13.57
N ARG A 273 -12.00 -21.68 12.86
CA ARG A 273 -11.22 -22.79 13.46
C ARG A 273 -9.79 -22.37 13.81
N VAL A 274 -9.25 -21.33 13.15
CA VAL A 274 -7.95 -20.76 13.49
C VAL A 274 -7.90 -20.27 14.94
N GLY A 275 -9.01 -19.79 15.48
CA GLY A 275 -9.11 -19.42 16.89
C GLY A 275 -8.74 -20.56 17.86
N LYS A 276 -9.01 -21.82 17.48
CA LYS A 276 -8.62 -23.00 18.27
C LYS A 276 -7.10 -23.21 18.26
N LEU A 277 -6.43 -22.92 17.13
CA LEU A 277 -4.96 -22.99 17.04
C LEU A 277 -4.30 -21.93 17.93
N LEU A 278 -4.84 -20.71 17.94
CA LEU A 278 -4.35 -19.62 18.78
C LEU A 278 -4.53 -19.94 20.26
N LEU A 279 -5.71 -20.46 20.64
CA LEU A 279 -6.01 -20.86 22.00
C LEU A 279 -5.10 -22.02 22.47
N GLU A 280 -4.79 -22.97 21.58
CA GLU A 280 -3.89 -24.07 21.93
C GLU A 280 -2.45 -23.57 22.14
N ALA A 281 -1.96 -22.65 21.29
CA ALA A 281 -0.66 -22.04 21.52
C ALA A 281 -0.60 -21.34 22.88
N GLU A 282 -1.64 -20.59 23.26
CA GLU A 282 -1.76 -19.95 24.58
C GLU A 282 -1.77 -20.97 25.72
N ARG A 283 -2.54 -22.06 25.61
CA ARG A 283 -2.58 -23.15 26.62
C ARG A 283 -1.23 -23.80 26.84
N GLN A 284 -0.40 -23.85 25.80
CA GLN A 284 0.97 -24.38 25.87
C GLN A 284 1.96 -23.34 26.43
N GLY A 285 1.51 -22.12 26.78
CA GLY A 285 2.37 -21.02 27.19
C GLY A 285 3.29 -20.51 26.06
N GLU A 286 2.88 -20.69 24.81
CA GLU A 286 3.68 -20.45 23.62
C GLU A 286 3.14 -19.28 22.80
N SER A 287 4.01 -18.67 21.99
CA SER A 287 3.61 -17.61 21.05
C SER A 287 3.23 -18.19 19.68
N TRP A 288 2.77 -17.32 18.78
CA TRP A 288 2.49 -17.66 17.37
C TRP A 288 3.66 -18.37 16.67
N LYS A 289 4.92 -18.17 17.12
CA LYS A 289 6.12 -18.84 16.59
C LYS A 289 6.07 -20.34 16.75
N TRP A 290 5.34 -20.82 17.77
CA TRP A 290 5.13 -22.25 17.99
C TRP A 290 4.28 -22.88 16.89
N LEU A 291 3.25 -22.20 16.42
CA LEU A 291 2.45 -22.62 15.27
C LEU A 291 3.30 -22.67 13.99
N MET A 292 4.18 -21.68 13.78
CA MET A 292 5.03 -21.58 12.60
C MET A 292 6.15 -22.63 12.53
N LYS A 293 6.34 -23.42 13.57
CA LYS A 293 7.22 -24.61 13.58
C LYS A 293 6.48 -25.90 13.22
N ARG A 294 5.15 -25.85 13.04
CA ARG A 294 4.24 -27.01 12.90
C ARG A 294 3.19 -26.79 11.81
N THR A 295 3.54 -26.09 10.74
CA THR A 295 2.59 -25.64 9.72
C THR A 295 2.02 -26.78 8.90
N ASP A 296 2.74 -27.90 8.81
CA ASP A 296 2.47 -29.08 7.98
C ASP A 296 1.59 -30.14 8.64
N ARG A 297 1.27 -29.99 9.95
CA ARG A 297 0.58 -31.03 10.72
C ARG A 297 -0.64 -30.50 11.46
N GLU A 298 -1.58 -31.40 11.75
CA GLU A 298 -2.68 -31.13 12.64
C GLU A 298 -2.19 -30.90 14.07
N ILE A 299 -2.53 -29.74 14.62
CA ILE A 299 -2.16 -29.33 16.00
C ILE A 299 -3.33 -29.56 16.94
N VAL A 300 -4.56 -29.32 16.46
CA VAL A 300 -5.81 -29.48 17.19
C VAL A 300 -6.71 -30.38 16.39
N SER A 301 -7.27 -31.42 17.01
CA SER A 301 -8.14 -32.39 16.33
C SER A 301 -9.30 -31.74 15.59
N GLY A 302 -9.45 -32.09 14.32
CA GLY A 302 -10.48 -31.53 13.42
C GLY A 302 -10.21 -30.12 12.92
N VAL A 303 -9.01 -29.58 13.16
CA VAL A 303 -8.56 -28.29 12.61
C VAL A 303 -7.47 -28.52 11.57
N PRO A 304 -7.68 -28.13 10.30
CA PRO A 304 -6.65 -28.30 9.27
C PRO A 304 -5.30 -27.67 9.66
N PRO A 305 -4.17 -28.19 9.13
CA PRO A 305 -2.86 -27.60 9.31
C PRO A 305 -2.81 -26.14 8.85
N VAL A 306 -1.84 -25.37 9.34
CA VAL A 306 -1.64 -23.98 8.91
C VAL A 306 -1.48 -23.86 7.40
N ASP A 307 -0.73 -24.79 6.79
CA ASP A 307 -0.47 -24.80 5.34
C ASP A 307 -1.75 -24.97 4.51
N PHE A 308 -2.77 -25.65 5.03
CA PHE A 308 -4.09 -25.74 4.38
C PHE A 308 -4.71 -24.35 4.16
N TYR A 309 -4.56 -23.45 5.12
CA TYR A 309 -5.11 -22.10 5.01
C TYR A 309 -4.24 -21.21 4.13
N VAL A 310 -2.91 -21.32 4.23
CA VAL A 310 -2.00 -20.30 3.72
C VAL A 310 -1.44 -20.63 2.34
N SER A 311 -0.97 -21.86 2.11
CA SER A 311 -0.16 -22.20 0.94
C SER A 311 -0.92 -22.87 -0.20
N ARG A 312 -2.21 -23.18 -0.05
CA ARG A 312 -3.01 -23.72 -1.16
C ARG A 312 -3.74 -22.63 -1.93
N ARG A 313 -3.95 -22.82 -3.20
CA ARG A 313 -4.93 -22.04 -3.97
C ARG A 313 -6.33 -22.46 -3.55
N ILE A 314 -7.21 -21.50 -3.28
CA ILE A 314 -8.62 -21.74 -3.02
C ILE A 314 -9.35 -21.78 -4.37
N GLY A 315 -10.24 -22.76 -4.59
CA GLY A 315 -11.06 -22.81 -5.81
C GLY A 315 -12.12 -21.71 -5.82
N PHE A 316 -12.47 -21.21 -6.99
CA PHE A 316 -13.50 -20.18 -7.13
C PHE A 316 -14.90 -20.66 -6.65
N SER A 317 -15.17 -21.96 -6.72
CA SER A 317 -16.40 -22.57 -6.22
C SER A 317 -16.42 -22.84 -4.72
N GLU A 318 -15.27 -22.71 -4.03
CA GLU A 318 -15.21 -22.89 -2.59
C GLU A 318 -15.80 -21.69 -1.85
N LEU A 319 -16.50 -21.98 -0.72
CA LEU A 319 -16.95 -20.94 0.19
C LEU A 319 -15.76 -20.29 0.90
N LEU A 320 -15.70 -18.99 0.82
CA LEU A 320 -14.67 -18.22 1.52
C LEU A 320 -15.13 -17.89 2.95
N PRO A 321 -14.23 -17.89 3.95
CA PRO A 321 -14.59 -17.60 5.34
C PRO A 321 -15.29 -16.26 5.56
N TRP A 322 -15.04 -15.28 4.67
CA TRP A 322 -15.59 -13.92 4.72
C TRP A 322 -16.76 -13.69 3.74
N GLU A 323 -17.27 -14.74 3.07
CA GLU A 323 -18.33 -14.61 2.05
C GLU A 323 -19.67 -14.15 2.63
N SER A 324 -19.88 -14.33 3.95
CA SER A 324 -21.04 -13.78 4.67
C SER A 324 -21.00 -12.25 4.82
N VAL A 325 -19.86 -11.59 4.55
CA VAL A 325 -19.72 -10.13 4.63
C VAL A 325 -19.89 -9.54 3.24
N ASP A 326 -21.04 -8.92 2.99
CA ASP A 326 -21.27 -8.21 1.73
C ASP A 326 -20.40 -6.95 1.64
N SER A 327 -19.40 -7.01 0.78
CA SER A 327 -18.50 -5.87 0.46
C SER A 327 -19.05 -4.94 -0.63
N LEU A 328 -20.22 -5.25 -1.19
CA LEU A 328 -20.82 -4.63 -2.37
C LEU A 328 -19.98 -4.82 -3.66
N ILE A 329 -19.11 -5.82 -3.68
CA ILE A 329 -18.30 -6.16 -4.85
C ILE A 329 -18.72 -7.55 -5.33
N PRO A 330 -19.22 -7.69 -6.57
CA PRO A 330 -19.58 -8.99 -7.12
C PRO A 330 -18.38 -9.95 -7.13
N LYS A 331 -18.57 -11.17 -6.63
CA LYS A 331 -17.53 -12.21 -6.66
C LYS A 331 -17.01 -12.45 -8.07
N SER A 332 -17.90 -12.49 -9.07
CA SER A 332 -17.55 -12.66 -10.48
C SER A 332 -16.61 -11.59 -11.03
N LEU A 333 -16.63 -10.39 -10.46
CA LEU A 333 -15.68 -9.34 -10.79
C LEU A 333 -14.28 -9.68 -10.29
N LEU A 334 -14.17 -10.10 -9.03
CA LEU A 334 -12.88 -10.46 -8.44
C LEU A 334 -12.29 -11.68 -9.15
N GLU A 335 -13.12 -12.66 -9.53
CA GLU A 335 -12.72 -13.84 -10.31
C GLU A 335 -12.17 -13.46 -11.68
N ARG A 336 -12.88 -12.59 -12.43
CA ARG A 336 -12.38 -12.09 -13.73
C ARG A 336 -11.03 -11.40 -13.61
N GLU A 337 -10.88 -10.55 -12.61
CA GLU A 337 -9.61 -9.83 -12.39
C GLU A 337 -8.48 -10.77 -11.94
N ALA A 338 -8.77 -11.82 -11.18
CA ALA A 338 -7.80 -12.88 -10.86
C ALA A 338 -7.33 -13.61 -12.14
N MET A 339 -8.27 -14.00 -13.02
CA MET A 339 -7.94 -14.63 -14.30
C MET A 339 -7.12 -13.71 -15.20
N ARG A 340 -7.48 -12.44 -15.32
CA ARG A 340 -6.72 -11.44 -16.08
C ARG A 340 -5.29 -11.29 -15.60
N ALA A 341 -5.07 -11.37 -14.29
CA ALA A 341 -3.71 -11.33 -13.73
C ALA A 341 -2.83 -12.46 -14.28
N HIS A 342 -3.36 -13.68 -14.32
CA HIS A 342 -2.64 -14.85 -14.84
C HIS A 342 -2.40 -14.78 -16.35
N ASN A 343 -3.29 -14.13 -17.08
CA ASN A 343 -3.14 -13.91 -18.53
C ASN A 343 -2.20 -12.72 -18.83
N GLY A 344 -1.69 -12.01 -17.83
CA GLY A 344 -0.87 -10.80 -18.04
C GLY A 344 -1.63 -9.60 -18.56
N GLU A 345 -2.97 -9.60 -18.42
CA GLU A 345 -3.84 -8.55 -18.91
C GLU A 345 -3.90 -7.35 -17.95
N ASP A 346 -4.07 -6.16 -18.53
CA ASP A 346 -4.26 -4.94 -17.75
C ASP A 346 -5.54 -5.02 -16.91
N TRP A 347 -5.49 -4.37 -15.74
CA TRP A 347 -6.67 -4.17 -14.92
C TRP A 347 -7.63 -3.22 -15.63
N VAL A 348 -8.90 -3.59 -15.69
CA VAL A 348 -9.98 -2.76 -16.19
C VAL A 348 -10.92 -2.48 -15.04
N GLN A 349 -11.24 -1.21 -14.81
CA GLN A 349 -12.26 -0.85 -13.86
C GLN A 349 -13.61 -1.29 -14.40
N PRO A 350 -14.23 -2.34 -13.82
CA PRO A 350 -15.52 -2.77 -14.31
C PRO A 350 -16.62 -1.86 -13.75
N PRO A 351 -17.70 -1.67 -14.49
CA PRO A 351 -18.90 -1.11 -13.92
C PRO A 351 -19.36 -2.00 -12.76
N VAL A 352 -19.53 -1.44 -11.58
CA VAL A 352 -20.06 -2.13 -10.43
C VAL A 352 -21.52 -1.72 -10.30
N PRO A 353 -22.49 -2.65 -10.42
CA PRO A 353 -23.90 -2.30 -10.28
C PRO A 353 -24.17 -1.53 -8.98
N GLY A 354 -24.80 -0.38 -9.08
CA GLY A 354 -25.04 0.53 -7.97
C GLY A 354 -23.95 1.57 -7.71
N TYR A 355 -22.78 1.47 -8.35
CA TYR A 355 -21.75 2.51 -8.32
C TYR A 355 -21.95 3.56 -9.42
N GLU A 356 -22.50 3.18 -10.57
CA GLU A 356 -22.81 4.09 -11.67
C GLU A 356 -23.72 5.26 -11.24
N ARG A 357 -24.74 4.94 -10.42
CA ARG A 357 -25.65 5.97 -9.87
C ARG A 357 -25.00 6.94 -8.89
N VAL A 358 -23.87 6.58 -8.30
CA VAL A 358 -23.16 7.41 -7.32
C VAL A 358 -22.10 8.26 -8.00
N GLU A 359 -21.52 7.78 -9.12
CA GLU A 359 -20.59 8.56 -9.92
C GLU A 359 -21.32 9.68 -10.70
N GLU A 360 -22.51 9.39 -11.24
CA GLU A 360 -23.34 10.41 -11.90
C GLU A 360 -23.83 11.49 -10.93
N ASP A 361 -24.24 11.13 -9.70
CA ASP A 361 -24.66 12.08 -8.68
C ASP A 361 -23.53 12.98 -8.19
N VAL A 362 -22.27 12.47 -8.20
CA VAL A 362 -21.09 13.25 -7.80
C VAL A 362 -20.63 14.17 -8.92
N VAL A 363 -20.66 13.69 -10.18
CA VAL A 363 -20.25 14.49 -11.34
C VAL A 363 -21.26 15.60 -11.63
N SER A 364 -22.56 15.35 -11.47
CA SER A 364 -23.59 16.37 -11.66
C SER A 364 -23.57 17.45 -10.57
N GLN A 365 -23.16 17.13 -9.34
CA GLN A 365 -22.99 18.13 -8.27
C GLN A 365 -21.68 18.93 -8.37
N GLU A 366 -20.62 18.36 -9.00
CA GLU A 366 -19.37 19.09 -9.25
C GLU A 366 -19.43 20.00 -10.49
N MET A 367 -20.36 19.77 -11.41
CA MET A 367 -20.49 20.56 -12.64
C MET A 367 -21.54 21.69 -12.59
N GLY A 368 -22.24 21.86 -11.46
CA GLY A 368 -23.08 23.03 -11.21
C GLY A 368 -24.21 23.25 -12.28
N VAL A 369 -24.87 22.15 -12.66
CA VAL A 369 -26.08 22.22 -13.53
C VAL A 369 -27.32 21.91 -12.73
#